data_12e2ba4274d80a1080dc03e659a87cd2
#
_entry.id   12e2ba4274d80a1080dc03e659a87cd2
#
_cell.length_a   1.000
_cell.length_b   1.000
_cell.length_c   1.000
_cell.angle_alpha   90.00
_cell.angle_beta   90.00
_cell.angle_gamma   90.00
#
_symmetry.space_group_name_H-M   'P 1'
#
loop_
_entity.id
_entity.type
_entity.pdbx_description
1 polymer ?
#
loop_
_entity_poly.entity_id
_entity_poly.type
_entity_poly.pdbx_seq_one_letter_code
_entity_poly.pdbx_strand_id
1 'polypeptide(L)'
;EKGARWLQDVLGDKYKVHLCENLYSYAHLDSTIIPLREGLVMYNASRVNEDNEPELFKSWDKIWIQECRSNPRQTNLPWGASEWIGMNMLSIDKHLAVVDKKQTEMIDKLKEYYIDVIPLELRHDRLLAGGFHCVTLDLVRDG
;
A
#
# COMPACT_ATOMS: atom_id res chain seq x y z
N GLU A 1 9.66 15.58 9.88
CA GLU A 1 9.67 16.95 9.34
C GLU A 1 10.94 17.28 8.54
N LYS A 2 12.18 17.12 9.09
CA LYS A 2 13.42 17.50 8.39
C LYS A 2 13.58 16.80 7.03
N GLY A 3 13.30 15.49 6.96
CA GLY A 3 13.37 14.73 5.72
C GLY A 3 12.33 15.17 4.68
N ALA A 4 11.11 15.50 5.11
CA ALA A 4 10.07 16.01 4.21
C ALA A 4 10.44 17.39 3.63
N ARG A 5 11.02 18.29 4.44
CA ARG A 5 11.52 19.58 3.95
C ARG A 5 12.65 19.40 2.94
N TRP A 6 13.64 18.57 3.28
CA TRP A 6 14.73 18.26 2.35
C TRP A 6 14.20 17.69 1.02
N LEU A 7 13.25 16.76 1.08
CA LEU A 7 12.64 16.18 -0.12
C LEU A 7 11.89 17.24 -0.93
N GLN A 8 11.15 18.14 -0.26
CA GLN A 8 10.47 19.26 -0.93
C GLN A 8 11.47 20.19 -1.63
N ASP A 9 12.58 20.52 -0.98
CA ASP A 9 13.63 21.37 -1.55
C ASP A 9 14.25 20.72 -2.81
N VAL A 10 14.48 19.40 -2.78
CA VAL A 10 15.03 18.66 -3.93
C VAL A 10 14.02 18.57 -5.09
N LEU A 11 12.74 18.36 -4.81
CA LEU A 11 11.70 18.21 -5.83
C LEU A 11 11.23 19.56 -6.41
N GLY A 12 11.48 20.66 -5.69
CA GLY A 12 11.05 22.01 -6.09
C GLY A 12 9.54 22.18 -6.13
N ASP A 13 9.08 23.23 -6.81
CA ASP A 13 7.68 23.67 -6.84
C ASP A 13 6.78 22.78 -7.72
N LYS A 14 7.37 21.90 -8.54
CA LYS A 14 6.62 20.99 -9.42
C LYS A 14 5.85 19.94 -8.62
N TYR A 15 6.33 19.58 -7.44
CA TYR A 15 5.75 18.55 -6.58
C TYR A 15 5.47 19.13 -5.19
N LYS A 16 4.43 18.62 -4.55
CA LYS A 16 4.11 18.96 -3.16
C LYS A 16 4.32 17.73 -2.29
N VAL A 17 5.21 17.85 -1.31
CA VAL A 17 5.44 16.80 -0.30
C VAL A 17 4.41 16.94 0.81
N HIS A 18 3.60 15.91 1.01
CA HIS A 18 2.63 15.84 2.09
C HIS A 18 3.21 15.04 3.26
N LEU A 19 3.23 15.63 4.43
CA LEU A 19 3.63 14.96 5.67
C LEU A 19 2.40 14.31 6.29
N CYS A 20 2.42 12.97 6.39
CA CYS A 20 1.37 12.21 7.05
C CYS A 20 1.82 11.87 8.47
N GLU A 21 1.25 12.54 9.45
CA GLU A 21 1.55 12.33 10.87
C GLU A 21 0.52 11.38 11.50
N ASN A 22 0.93 10.69 12.58
CA ASN A 22 0.05 9.85 13.41
C ASN A 22 -0.63 8.65 12.71
N LEU A 23 -0.10 8.21 11.56
CA LEU A 23 -0.65 7.07 10.84
C LEU A 23 -0.04 5.75 11.30
N TYR A 24 1.30 5.68 11.35
CA TYR A 24 2.02 4.46 11.65
C TYR A 24 3.48 4.74 11.96
N SER A 25 4.04 4.03 12.92
CA SER A 25 5.40 4.26 13.42
C SER A 25 6.48 3.44 12.71
N TYR A 26 6.13 2.58 11.74
CA TYR A 26 7.06 1.74 10.99
C TYR A 26 7.54 2.41 9.69
N ALA A 27 8.56 1.82 9.06
CA ALA A 27 9.33 2.44 8.00
C ALA A 27 8.60 2.58 6.65
N HIS A 28 7.57 1.76 6.37
CA HIS A 28 6.96 1.67 5.04
C HIS A 28 5.48 2.05 5.04
N LEU A 29 5.11 2.93 4.11
CA LEU A 29 3.74 3.42 3.96
C LEU A 29 2.89 2.50 3.08
N ASP A 30 3.50 1.72 2.22
CA ASP A 30 2.89 0.89 1.17
C ASP A 30 2.09 -0.35 1.65
N SER A 31 1.98 -0.56 2.95
CA SER A 31 1.03 -1.48 3.60
C SER A 31 0.01 -0.75 4.48
N THR A 32 -0.09 0.56 4.33
CA THR A 32 -0.95 1.43 5.14
C THR A 32 -1.84 2.30 4.27
N ILE A 33 -1.26 2.98 3.28
CA ILE A 33 -1.95 3.84 2.31
C ILE A 33 -1.43 3.49 0.91
N ILE A 34 -2.34 3.19 0.00
CA ILE A 34 -2.00 2.86 -1.39
C ILE A 34 -2.89 3.69 -2.31
N PRO A 35 -2.39 4.79 -2.88
CA PRO A 35 -3.08 5.47 -3.97
C PRO A 35 -3.13 4.53 -5.19
N LEU A 36 -4.32 4.20 -5.67
CA LEU A 36 -4.52 3.28 -6.78
C LEU A 36 -4.57 4.00 -8.13
N ARG A 37 -5.24 5.15 -8.14
CA ARG A 37 -5.33 6.11 -9.25
C ARG A 37 -5.84 7.43 -8.71
N GLU A 38 -5.83 8.47 -9.54
CA GLU A 38 -6.45 9.75 -9.17
C GLU A 38 -7.91 9.53 -8.73
N GLY A 39 -8.26 10.04 -7.58
CA GLY A 39 -9.58 9.92 -6.97
C GLY A 39 -9.87 8.60 -6.25
N LEU A 40 -8.94 7.66 -6.15
CA LEU A 40 -9.12 6.38 -5.45
C LEU A 40 -7.91 5.98 -4.62
N VAL A 41 -8.13 5.72 -3.33
CA VAL A 41 -7.10 5.29 -2.38
C VAL A 41 -7.55 4.05 -1.60
N MET A 42 -6.62 3.16 -1.31
CA MET A 42 -6.84 1.99 -0.46
C MET A 42 -6.14 2.16 0.88
N TYR A 43 -6.85 1.85 1.96
CA TYR A 43 -6.40 2.00 3.33
C TYR A 43 -6.37 0.68 4.10
N ASN A 44 -5.37 0.54 4.94
CA ASN A 44 -5.37 -0.40 6.03
C ASN A 44 -6.26 0.13 7.16
N ALA A 45 -7.45 -0.46 7.35
CA ALA A 45 -8.43 0.02 8.33
C ALA A 45 -7.98 -0.17 9.79
N SER A 46 -6.95 -0.97 10.06
CA SER A 46 -6.37 -1.07 11.40
C SER A 46 -5.46 0.10 11.79
N ARG A 47 -5.06 0.92 10.82
CA ARG A 47 -4.09 2.02 11.01
C ARG A 47 -4.64 3.38 10.61
N VAL A 48 -5.53 3.40 9.62
CA VAL A 48 -6.14 4.63 9.08
C VAL A 48 -7.64 4.60 9.35
N ASN A 49 -8.17 5.74 9.74
CA ASN A 49 -9.60 5.98 9.95
C ASN A 49 -9.92 7.43 9.54
N GLU A 50 -11.17 7.85 9.65
CA GLU A 50 -11.62 9.19 9.29
C GLU A 50 -10.93 10.33 10.07
N ASP A 51 -10.47 10.05 11.31
CA ASP A 51 -9.85 11.07 12.16
C ASP A 51 -8.38 11.34 11.79
N ASN A 52 -7.66 10.31 11.29
CA ASN A 52 -6.23 10.41 10.98
C ASN A 52 -5.90 10.30 9.49
N GLU A 53 -6.91 10.20 8.63
CA GLU A 53 -6.69 10.14 7.18
C GLU A 53 -6.02 11.42 6.68
N PRO A 54 -5.03 11.32 5.75
CA PRO A 54 -4.38 12.49 5.19
C PRO A 54 -5.35 13.39 4.45
N GLU A 55 -5.26 14.70 4.67
CA GLU A 55 -6.10 15.72 4.03
C GLU A 55 -6.14 15.58 2.50
N LEU A 56 -5.01 15.17 1.90
CA LEU A 56 -4.88 14.92 0.47
C LEU A 56 -5.95 13.98 -0.10
N PHE A 57 -6.38 12.99 0.69
CA PHE A 57 -7.27 11.92 0.23
C PHE A 57 -8.72 12.06 0.71
N LYS A 58 -9.05 13.08 1.50
CA LYS A 58 -10.40 13.23 2.07
C LYS A 58 -11.52 13.27 1.05
N SER A 59 -11.26 13.84 -0.13
CA SER A 59 -12.23 13.92 -1.24
C SER A 59 -12.21 12.72 -2.18
N TRP A 60 -11.31 11.75 -1.96
CA TRP A 60 -11.17 10.57 -2.81
C TRP A 60 -12.12 9.45 -2.38
N ASP A 61 -12.48 8.59 -3.31
CA ASP A 61 -13.10 7.30 -2.98
C ASP A 61 -12.11 6.41 -2.22
N LYS A 62 -12.64 5.61 -1.30
CA LYS A 62 -11.85 4.85 -0.33
C LYS A 62 -12.18 3.37 -0.34
N ILE A 63 -11.15 2.55 -0.44
CA ILE A 63 -11.24 1.11 -0.19
C ILE A 63 -10.65 0.83 1.17
N TRP A 64 -11.47 0.39 2.12
CA TRP A 64 -11.03 0.01 3.46
C TRP A 64 -10.82 -1.50 3.52
N ILE A 65 -9.56 -1.94 3.75
CA ILE A 65 -9.23 -3.34 3.96
C ILE A 65 -9.27 -3.64 5.46
N GLN A 66 -10.17 -4.53 5.85
CA GLN A 66 -10.42 -4.85 7.24
C GLN A 66 -9.53 -5.98 7.77
N GLU A 67 -9.14 -6.90 6.88
CA GLU A 67 -8.26 -8.00 7.23
C GLU A 67 -7.22 -8.29 6.15
N CYS A 68 -6.09 -8.80 6.59
CA CYS A 68 -5.05 -9.27 5.69
C CYS A 68 -4.63 -10.70 6.09
N ARG A 69 -4.74 -11.62 5.15
CA ARG A 69 -4.42 -13.04 5.39
C ARG A 69 -2.94 -13.29 5.25
N SER A 70 -2.27 -13.46 6.37
CA SER A 70 -0.86 -13.80 6.40
C SER A 70 -0.64 -15.33 6.49
N ASN A 71 0.54 -15.77 6.07
CA ASN A 71 0.93 -17.17 6.28
C ASN A 71 1.24 -17.43 7.76
N PRO A 72 0.47 -18.26 8.49
CA PRO A 72 0.63 -18.45 9.93
C PRO A 72 1.99 -19.05 10.32
N ARG A 73 2.68 -19.74 9.42
CA ARG A 73 3.98 -20.34 9.70
C ARG A 73 5.13 -19.35 9.83
N GLN A 74 4.90 -18.07 9.52
CA GLN A 74 5.93 -17.03 9.48
C GLN A 74 5.74 -15.93 10.54
N THR A 75 4.74 -16.07 11.43
CA THR A 75 4.36 -15.03 12.38
C THR A 75 5.30 -14.84 13.58
N ASN A 76 6.20 -15.79 13.85
CA ASN A 76 7.02 -15.81 15.08
C ASN A 76 8.44 -15.30 14.89
N LEU A 77 8.77 -14.71 13.74
CA LEU A 77 10.10 -14.16 13.53
C LEU A 77 10.12 -12.69 14.00
N PRO A 78 11.02 -12.32 14.92
CA PRO A 78 11.09 -10.96 15.47
C PRO A 78 11.45 -9.88 14.43
N TRP A 79 11.90 -10.29 13.26
CA TRP A 79 12.22 -9.44 12.10
C TRP A 79 11.33 -9.68 10.89
N GLY A 80 10.27 -10.48 11.05
CA GLY A 80 9.33 -10.74 9.97
C GLY A 80 8.47 -9.52 9.61
N ALA A 81 7.92 -9.54 8.40
CA ALA A 81 6.98 -8.51 7.96
C ALA A 81 5.73 -8.46 8.86
N SER A 82 5.08 -7.30 8.86
CA SER A 82 3.76 -7.13 9.43
C SER A 82 2.77 -8.14 8.83
N GLU A 83 1.74 -8.54 9.59
CA GLU A 83 0.62 -9.32 9.07
C GLU A 83 -0.09 -8.66 7.88
N TRP A 84 0.05 -7.36 7.74
CA TRP A 84 -0.50 -6.54 6.67
C TRP A 84 0.35 -6.50 5.39
N ILE A 85 1.40 -7.31 5.31
CA ILE A 85 2.27 -7.34 4.12
C ILE A 85 1.53 -7.74 2.84
N GLY A 86 0.40 -8.44 2.95
CA GLY A 86 -0.45 -8.77 1.82
C GLY A 86 -1.04 -7.55 1.11
N MET A 87 -1.11 -6.40 1.77
CA MET A 87 -1.46 -5.13 1.12
C MET A 87 -0.35 -4.58 0.21
N ASN A 88 0.87 -5.06 0.34
CA ASN A 88 2.01 -4.65 -0.48
C ASN A 88 1.91 -5.27 -1.89
N MET A 89 0.86 -4.89 -2.60
CA MET A 89 0.56 -5.31 -3.97
C MET A 89 1.36 -4.50 -4.99
N LEU A 90 1.50 -5.00 -6.21
CA LEU A 90 2.06 -4.26 -7.33
C LEU A 90 0.92 -3.69 -8.20
N SER A 91 0.79 -2.39 -8.26
CA SER A 91 -0.07 -1.71 -9.23
C SER A 91 0.65 -1.62 -10.57
N ILE A 92 0.16 -2.33 -11.58
CA ILE A 92 0.71 -2.28 -12.94
C ILE A 92 0.30 -0.97 -13.61
N ASP A 93 -0.99 -0.66 -13.53
CA ASP A 93 -1.58 0.59 -13.99
C ASP A 93 -2.87 0.91 -13.20
N LYS A 94 -3.63 1.91 -13.63
CA LYS A 94 -4.87 2.34 -12.97
C LYS A 94 -6.03 1.33 -13.02
N HIS A 95 -5.87 0.23 -13.77
CA HIS A 95 -6.88 -0.80 -13.99
C HIS A 95 -6.39 -2.21 -13.72
N LEU A 96 -5.10 -2.42 -13.42
CA LEU A 96 -4.52 -3.76 -13.25
C LEU A 96 -3.55 -3.80 -12.08
N ALA A 97 -3.69 -4.81 -11.22
CA ALA A 97 -2.82 -5.04 -10.08
C ALA A 97 -2.42 -6.52 -9.93
N VAL A 98 -1.22 -6.77 -9.38
CA VAL A 98 -0.79 -8.10 -8.92
C VAL A 98 -0.97 -8.16 -7.43
N VAL A 99 -1.72 -9.15 -6.96
CA VAL A 99 -2.11 -9.31 -5.56
C VAL A 99 -1.83 -10.73 -5.09
N ASP A 100 -1.46 -10.91 -3.82
CA ASP A 100 -1.39 -12.27 -3.25
C ASP A 100 -2.80 -12.90 -3.29
N LYS A 101 -2.88 -14.07 -3.92
CA LYS A 101 -4.14 -14.82 -4.09
C LYS A 101 -4.89 -15.12 -2.78
N LYS A 102 -4.22 -15.01 -1.63
CA LYS A 102 -4.82 -15.19 -0.31
C LYS A 102 -5.63 -13.99 0.15
N GLN A 103 -5.42 -12.82 -0.44
CA GLN A 103 -6.08 -11.56 -0.07
C GLN A 103 -7.45 -11.43 -0.75
N THR A 104 -8.38 -12.35 -0.44
CA THR A 104 -9.68 -12.44 -1.12
C THR A 104 -10.51 -11.18 -0.96
N GLU A 105 -10.60 -10.60 0.25
CA GLU A 105 -11.31 -9.33 0.48
C GLU A 105 -10.76 -8.21 -0.41
N MET A 106 -9.44 -8.05 -0.45
CA MET A 106 -8.81 -7.01 -1.26
C MET A 106 -9.05 -7.23 -2.76
N ILE A 107 -8.96 -8.48 -3.22
CA ILE A 107 -9.23 -8.83 -4.63
C ILE A 107 -10.67 -8.48 -5.02
N ASP A 108 -11.64 -8.81 -4.16
CA ASP A 108 -13.05 -8.55 -4.44
C ASP A 108 -13.32 -7.04 -4.46
N LYS A 109 -12.80 -6.29 -3.47
CA LYS A 109 -12.94 -4.83 -3.43
C LYS A 109 -12.27 -4.12 -4.61
N LEU A 110 -11.08 -4.55 -5.05
CA LEU A 110 -10.43 -3.97 -6.24
C LEU A 110 -11.29 -4.15 -7.49
N LYS A 111 -11.92 -5.32 -7.67
CA LYS A 111 -12.83 -5.59 -8.79
C LYS A 111 -14.09 -4.73 -8.75
N GLU A 112 -14.66 -4.45 -7.58
CA GLU A 112 -15.79 -3.53 -7.41
C GLU A 112 -15.47 -2.12 -7.97
N TYR A 113 -14.18 -1.71 -7.91
CA TYR A 113 -13.69 -0.46 -8.46
C TYR A 113 -13.09 -0.59 -9.86
N TYR A 114 -13.41 -1.67 -10.58
CA TYR A 114 -12.95 -1.93 -11.96
C TYR A 114 -11.43 -1.99 -12.10
N ILE A 115 -10.76 -2.57 -11.10
CA ILE A 115 -9.34 -2.91 -11.15
C ILE A 115 -9.23 -4.42 -11.29
N ASP A 116 -8.74 -4.87 -12.44
CA ASP A 116 -8.46 -6.27 -12.69
C ASP A 116 -7.29 -6.76 -11.83
N VAL A 117 -7.34 -8.02 -11.43
CA VAL A 117 -6.34 -8.58 -10.54
C VAL A 117 -5.71 -9.83 -11.14
N ILE A 118 -4.39 -9.87 -11.15
CA ILE A 118 -3.58 -11.06 -11.37
C ILE A 118 -3.26 -11.67 -9.99
N PRO A 119 -3.95 -12.74 -9.56
CA PRO A 119 -3.71 -13.35 -8.26
C PRO A 119 -2.51 -14.30 -8.34
N LEU A 120 -1.44 -13.98 -7.63
CA LEU A 120 -0.25 -14.82 -7.57
C LEU A 120 0.05 -15.23 -6.11
N GLU A 121 0.90 -16.22 -5.92
CA GLU A 121 1.38 -16.61 -4.60
C GLU A 121 2.80 -16.13 -4.36
N LEU A 122 2.98 -15.31 -3.33
CA LEU A 122 4.31 -14.91 -2.84
C LEU A 122 4.62 -15.66 -1.55
N ARG A 123 5.34 -16.78 -1.65
CA ARG A 123 5.52 -17.75 -0.54
C ARG A 123 6.31 -17.22 0.66
N HIS A 124 7.21 -16.29 0.43
CA HIS A 124 8.20 -15.86 1.41
C HIS A 124 8.09 -14.36 1.78
N ASP A 125 6.95 -13.74 1.47
CA ASP A 125 6.64 -12.34 1.75
C ASP A 125 6.94 -11.95 3.20
N ARG A 126 6.47 -12.74 4.14
CA ARG A 126 6.67 -12.47 5.57
C ARG A 126 8.09 -12.75 6.06
N LEU A 127 8.72 -13.77 5.52
CA LEU A 127 10.09 -14.14 5.88
C LEU A 127 11.09 -13.08 5.39
N LEU A 128 10.91 -12.61 4.16
CA LEU A 128 11.80 -11.64 3.51
C LEU A 128 11.34 -10.18 3.73
N ALA A 129 10.24 -9.99 4.44
CA ALA A 129 9.65 -8.69 4.78
C ALA A 129 9.35 -7.81 3.55
N GLY A 130 8.85 -8.41 2.45
CA GLY A 130 8.47 -7.70 1.24
C GLY A 130 7.33 -8.38 0.48
N GLY A 131 6.33 -7.62 0.06
CA GLY A 131 5.27 -8.05 -0.84
C GLY A 131 5.63 -7.84 -2.31
N PHE A 132 4.64 -7.87 -3.21
CA PHE A 132 4.87 -7.72 -4.66
C PHE A 132 5.48 -6.37 -5.04
N HIS A 133 5.09 -5.28 -4.38
CA HIS A 133 5.71 -3.98 -4.59
C HIS A 133 7.18 -3.98 -4.19
N CYS A 134 7.51 -4.50 -3.00
CA CYS A 134 8.87 -4.49 -2.47
C CYS A 134 9.87 -5.32 -3.28
N VAL A 135 9.43 -6.38 -3.98
CA VAL A 135 10.31 -7.27 -4.76
C VAL A 135 10.42 -6.85 -6.23
N THR A 136 9.81 -5.73 -6.60
CA THR A 136 9.83 -5.19 -7.96
C THR A 136 10.51 -3.83 -8.00
N LEU A 137 11.00 -3.45 -9.16
CA LEU A 137 11.59 -2.15 -9.45
C LEU A 137 11.09 -1.66 -10.81
N ASP A 138 10.40 -0.53 -10.82
CA ASP A 138 10.01 0.12 -12.05
C ASP A 138 11.25 0.70 -12.75
N LEU A 139 11.54 0.24 -13.96
CA LEU A 139 12.62 0.79 -14.77
C LEU A 139 12.12 1.90 -15.69
N VAL A 140 10.96 1.70 -16.28
CA VAL A 140 10.27 2.67 -17.14
C VAL A 140 8.77 2.57 -16.86
N ARG A 141 8.12 3.70 -16.70
CA ARG A 141 6.67 3.83 -16.64
C ARG A 141 6.23 4.91 -17.60
N ASP A 142 5.37 4.56 -18.53
CA ASP A 142 4.69 5.54 -19.38
C ASP A 142 3.49 6.10 -18.57
N GLY A 143 3.54 7.39 -18.27
CA GLY A 143 2.56 8.09 -17.45
C GLY A 143 1.69 9.04 -18.24
#